data_fd59a8536d67cbd3839b8d47ce5d2236
#
_entry.id   fd59a8536d67cbd3839b8d47ce5d2236
#
_cell.length_a   1.000
_cell.length_b   1.000
_cell.length_c   1.000
_cell.angle_alpha   90.00
_cell.angle_beta   90.00
_cell.angle_gamma   90.00
#
_symmetry.space_group_name_H-M   'P 1'
#
loop_
_entity.id
_entity.type
_entity.pdbx_description
1 polymer ?
#
loop_
_entity_poly.entity_id
_entity_poly.type
_entity_poly.pdbx_seq_one_letter_code
_entity_poly.pdbx_strand_id
1 'polypeptide(L)'
;MATRFAQAVDGAPLDRPPVWMMRQAGRYLPEYREIREEYSFLEAISTPEIAAEITLQPYERFDPDGVVMYSDILTVLEPLGFDYHLESGVGPVVENPVDSAADTERPHGDVREELWYVGELIERLTAAVDESTAVLGFAGGPFTLSAYVCEGQSSRTFMSLRRLRAEQPAAFERLLDAFTEILIEYVEYQEDAGADVIQLFDTYAGLLSPADYREFVLPRHRRIFEAIDIPTIVFARNMAGNLDLLADSGADVVGLDWTVDIETAREELGDTPVQGNLDPALLYGEPSEVKARTQKLIEAAGDHGHILNLGHGVDRNTPVENVAAFFEAAHEYAD
;
A
#
# COMPACT_ATOMS: atom_id res chain seq x y z
N MET A 1 -22.13 -3.33 12.28
CA MET A 1 -21.64 -4.73 12.15
C MET A 1 -20.16 -4.66 11.81
N ALA A 2 -19.37 -5.65 12.16
CA ALA A 2 -17.97 -5.65 11.70
C ALA A 2 -17.92 -5.65 10.17
N THR A 3 -17.04 -4.84 9.57
CA THR A 3 -16.86 -4.81 8.12
C THR A 3 -16.40 -6.19 7.62
N ARG A 4 -16.61 -6.48 6.32
CA ARG A 4 -16.11 -7.73 5.72
C ARG A 4 -14.57 -7.81 5.80
N PHE A 5 -13.89 -6.66 5.79
CA PHE A 5 -12.45 -6.57 6.05
C PHE A 5 -12.07 -7.07 7.45
N ALA A 6 -12.69 -6.55 8.50
CA ALA A 6 -12.42 -6.98 9.87
C ALA A 6 -12.67 -8.49 10.04
N GLN A 7 -13.76 -9.00 9.45
CA GLN A 7 -14.06 -10.45 9.47
C GLN A 7 -12.97 -11.27 8.75
N ALA A 8 -12.43 -10.77 7.62
CA ALA A 8 -11.34 -11.46 6.92
C ALA A 8 -10.05 -11.49 7.75
N VAL A 9 -9.71 -10.38 8.42
CA VAL A 9 -8.56 -10.29 9.32
C VAL A 9 -8.72 -11.24 10.51
N ASP A 10 -9.91 -11.33 11.08
CA ASP A 10 -10.22 -12.26 12.20
C ASP A 10 -10.26 -13.74 11.77
N GLY A 11 -10.05 -14.04 10.49
CA GLY A 11 -10.15 -15.40 9.95
C GLY A 11 -11.57 -16.01 10.02
N ALA A 12 -12.58 -15.14 10.14
CA ALA A 12 -13.97 -15.60 10.17
C ALA A 12 -14.40 -16.14 8.78
N PRO A 13 -15.26 -17.17 8.72
CA PRO A 13 -15.84 -17.62 7.47
C PRO A 13 -16.66 -16.51 6.81
N LEU A 14 -16.45 -16.31 5.52
CA LEU A 14 -17.12 -15.28 4.72
C LEU A 14 -17.88 -15.94 3.56
N ASP A 15 -18.97 -15.32 3.15
CA ASP A 15 -19.70 -15.64 1.92
C ASP A 15 -18.85 -15.38 0.67
N ARG A 16 -18.02 -14.33 0.71
CA ARG A 16 -17.01 -14.00 -0.27
C ARG A 16 -15.89 -13.17 0.38
N PRO A 17 -14.67 -13.12 -0.21
CA PRO A 17 -13.63 -12.24 0.28
C PRO A 17 -14.03 -10.77 0.11
N PRO A 18 -13.62 -9.86 1.03
CA PRO A 18 -13.67 -8.43 0.76
C PRO A 18 -12.76 -8.10 -0.44
N VAL A 19 -13.19 -7.14 -1.25
CA VAL A 19 -12.48 -6.75 -2.47
C VAL A 19 -12.17 -5.26 -2.51
N TRP A 20 -10.94 -4.96 -2.84
CA TRP A 20 -10.49 -3.64 -3.25
C TRP A 20 -9.31 -3.79 -4.22
N MET A 21 -8.82 -2.71 -4.80
CA MET A 21 -7.75 -2.78 -5.78
C MET A 21 -6.69 -1.72 -5.53
N MET A 22 -5.42 -2.11 -5.44
CA MET A 22 -4.30 -1.17 -5.37
C MET A 22 -4.33 -0.21 -6.57
N ARG A 23 -4.30 1.10 -6.29
CA ARG A 23 -4.45 2.19 -7.28
C ARG A 23 -5.81 2.21 -7.97
N GLN A 24 -6.87 1.74 -7.28
CA GLN A 24 -8.24 1.76 -7.80
C GLN A 24 -8.68 3.16 -8.24
N ALA A 25 -8.30 4.21 -7.53
CA ALA A 25 -8.40 5.60 -7.98
C ALA A 25 -7.16 5.91 -8.85
N GLY A 26 -7.31 5.98 -10.16
CA GLY A 26 -6.14 6.06 -11.02
C GLY A 26 -6.40 6.44 -12.47
N ARG A 27 -5.31 6.62 -13.21
CA ARG A 27 -5.29 7.14 -14.59
C ARG A 27 -6.06 6.31 -15.63
N TYR A 28 -6.47 5.10 -15.31
CA TYR A 28 -7.33 4.30 -16.19
C TYR A 28 -8.77 4.82 -16.22
N LEU A 29 -9.24 5.53 -15.16
CA LEU A 29 -10.55 6.15 -15.08
C LEU A 29 -10.61 7.47 -15.89
N PRO A 30 -11.64 7.67 -16.73
CA PRO A 30 -11.83 8.93 -17.45
C PRO A 30 -11.99 10.12 -16.51
N GLU A 31 -12.85 10.01 -15.49
CA GLU A 31 -13.14 11.03 -14.49
C GLU A 31 -11.91 11.43 -13.68
N TYR A 32 -11.03 10.49 -13.37
CA TYR A 32 -9.73 10.80 -12.78
C TYR A 32 -8.89 11.69 -13.70
N ARG A 33 -8.85 11.38 -15.01
CA ARG A 33 -8.06 12.15 -15.96
C ARG A 33 -8.57 13.58 -16.10
N GLU A 34 -9.90 13.79 -16.04
CA GLU A 34 -10.52 15.13 -16.09
C GLU A 34 -10.04 16.00 -14.94
N ILE A 35 -10.06 15.50 -13.68
CA ILE A 35 -9.51 16.23 -12.52
C ILE A 35 -8.02 16.52 -12.69
N ARG A 36 -7.26 15.56 -13.25
CA ARG A 36 -5.82 15.68 -13.43
C ARG A 36 -5.40 16.61 -14.58
N GLU A 37 -6.33 17.08 -15.43
CA GLU A 37 -6.11 18.18 -16.37
C GLU A 37 -6.07 19.55 -15.65
N GLU A 38 -6.78 19.68 -14.52
CA GLU A 38 -6.89 20.93 -13.78
C GLU A 38 -5.87 21.04 -12.63
N TYR A 39 -5.58 19.93 -11.96
CA TYR A 39 -4.73 19.89 -10.76
C TYR A 39 -3.49 19.02 -10.98
N SER A 40 -2.33 19.49 -10.50
CA SER A 40 -1.14 18.65 -10.40
C SER A 40 -1.36 17.51 -9.40
N PHE A 41 -0.50 16.50 -9.39
CA PHE A 41 -0.63 15.38 -8.45
C PHE A 41 -0.51 15.84 -7.00
N LEU A 42 0.50 16.67 -6.70
CA LEU A 42 0.72 17.16 -5.35
C LEU A 42 -0.43 18.07 -4.88
N GLU A 43 -0.93 18.96 -5.75
CA GLU A 43 -2.14 19.74 -5.44
C GLU A 43 -3.35 18.86 -5.15
N ALA A 44 -3.56 17.80 -5.93
CA ALA A 44 -4.70 16.91 -5.75
C ALA A 44 -4.62 16.12 -4.43
N ILE A 45 -3.45 15.63 -4.01
CA ILE A 45 -3.31 14.89 -2.74
C ILE A 45 -3.32 15.81 -1.51
N SER A 46 -2.89 17.07 -1.65
CA SER A 46 -2.87 18.05 -0.55
C SER A 46 -4.15 18.89 -0.43
N THR A 47 -5.15 18.64 -1.29
CA THR A 47 -6.47 19.26 -1.23
C THR A 47 -7.53 18.21 -0.87
N PRO A 48 -7.97 18.13 0.40
CA PRO A 48 -8.82 17.04 0.89
C PRO A 48 -10.11 16.82 0.08
N GLU A 49 -10.73 17.90 -0.42
CA GLU A 49 -11.93 17.81 -1.26
C GLU A 49 -11.66 17.06 -2.57
N ILE A 50 -10.57 17.40 -3.22
CA ILE A 50 -10.16 16.79 -4.51
C ILE A 50 -9.71 15.35 -4.29
N ALA A 51 -8.91 15.11 -3.26
CA ALA A 51 -8.47 13.77 -2.90
C ALA A 51 -9.64 12.85 -2.56
N ALA A 52 -10.65 13.36 -1.83
CA ALA A 52 -11.86 12.61 -1.53
C ALA A 52 -12.68 12.31 -2.78
N GLU A 53 -12.89 13.29 -3.67
CA GLU A 53 -13.59 13.10 -4.94
C GLU A 53 -12.89 12.00 -5.78
N ILE A 54 -11.57 12.07 -5.91
CA ILE A 54 -10.79 11.04 -6.63
C ILE A 54 -10.93 9.67 -5.96
N THR A 55 -10.85 9.59 -4.64
CA THR A 55 -10.97 8.33 -3.89
C THR A 55 -12.34 7.68 -4.09
N LEU A 56 -13.40 8.47 -4.16
CA LEU A 56 -14.78 7.99 -4.28
C LEU A 56 -15.18 7.57 -5.70
N GLN A 57 -14.45 7.98 -6.76
CA GLN A 57 -14.74 7.57 -8.13
C GLN A 57 -14.86 6.04 -8.31
N PRO A 58 -13.88 5.21 -7.88
CA PRO A 58 -14.02 3.76 -7.95
C PRO A 58 -15.06 3.21 -6.98
N TYR A 59 -15.32 3.87 -5.84
CA TYR A 59 -16.37 3.48 -4.91
C TYR A 59 -17.75 3.54 -5.56
N GLU A 60 -18.09 4.66 -6.19
CA GLU A 60 -19.35 4.84 -6.92
C GLU A 60 -19.49 3.91 -8.13
N ARG A 61 -18.37 3.53 -8.75
CA ARG A 61 -18.37 2.76 -10.00
C ARG A 61 -18.39 1.26 -9.81
N PHE A 62 -17.68 0.75 -8.80
CA PHE A 62 -17.37 -0.68 -8.67
C PHE A 62 -17.82 -1.28 -7.34
N ASP A 63 -18.32 -0.48 -6.40
CA ASP A 63 -18.79 -0.94 -5.09
C ASP A 63 -17.76 -1.82 -4.34
N PRO A 64 -16.51 -1.37 -4.14
CA PRO A 64 -15.51 -2.11 -3.38
C PRO A 64 -15.88 -2.21 -1.90
N ASP A 65 -15.40 -3.26 -1.21
CA ASP A 65 -15.53 -3.38 0.25
C ASP A 65 -14.53 -2.46 1.01
N GLY A 66 -13.62 -1.81 0.30
CA GLY A 66 -12.69 -0.85 0.88
C GLY A 66 -12.29 0.28 -0.07
N VAL A 67 -12.16 1.48 0.48
CA VAL A 67 -11.65 2.66 -0.22
C VAL A 67 -10.28 3.01 0.32
N VAL A 68 -9.27 3.07 -0.55
CA VAL A 68 -7.92 3.51 -0.18
C VAL A 68 -7.79 5.00 -0.43
N MET A 69 -7.37 5.76 0.57
CA MET A 69 -7.17 7.20 0.44
C MET A 69 -6.27 7.55 -0.76
N TYR A 70 -6.61 8.59 -1.51
CA TYR A 70 -5.78 9.07 -2.61
C TYR A 70 -4.62 9.92 -2.08
N SER A 71 -3.44 9.34 -2.02
CA SER A 71 -2.22 9.95 -1.51
C SER A 71 -0.97 9.34 -2.18
N ASP A 72 0.23 9.62 -1.66
CA ASP A 72 1.50 9.02 -2.09
C ASP A 72 2.25 8.42 -0.89
N ILE A 73 3.01 7.35 -1.12
CA ILE A 73 3.91 6.79 -0.09
C ILE A 73 5.00 7.77 0.33
N LEU A 74 5.32 8.75 -0.53
CA LEU A 74 6.35 9.77 -0.29
C LEU A 74 5.84 10.98 0.50
N THR A 75 4.57 11.06 0.83
CA THR A 75 3.98 12.17 1.59
C THR A 75 4.75 12.43 2.90
N VAL A 76 5.21 11.38 3.57
CA VAL A 76 5.99 11.47 4.83
C VAL A 76 7.43 12.01 4.65
N LEU A 77 7.85 12.32 3.44
CA LEU A 77 9.14 12.94 3.19
C LEU A 77 9.18 14.40 3.68
N GLU A 78 8.05 15.10 3.62
CA GLU A 78 7.94 16.52 3.96
C GLU A 78 8.35 16.80 5.42
N PRO A 79 7.81 16.13 6.47
CA PRO A 79 8.25 16.34 7.85
C PRO A 79 9.72 15.99 8.11
N LEU A 80 10.35 15.21 7.24
CA LEU A 80 11.79 14.91 7.31
C LEU A 80 12.63 15.88 6.46
N GLY A 81 12.02 16.94 5.91
CA GLY A 81 12.72 17.97 5.14
C GLY A 81 13.28 17.48 3.81
N PHE A 82 12.63 16.48 3.19
CA PHE A 82 12.91 16.08 1.82
C PHE A 82 11.89 16.70 0.87
N ASP A 83 12.37 17.45 -0.09
CA ASP A 83 11.55 17.99 -1.17
C ASP A 83 11.50 17.01 -2.34
N TYR A 84 10.33 16.82 -2.95
CA TYR A 84 10.18 16.00 -4.14
C TYR A 84 9.12 16.55 -5.10
N HIS A 85 9.26 16.20 -6.35
CA HIS A 85 8.26 16.48 -7.39
C HIS A 85 8.05 15.28 -8.29
N LEU A 86 7.00 15.32 -9.10
CA LEU A 86 6.74 14.28 -10.10
C LEU A 86 7.19 14.75 -11.47
N GLU A 87 8.17 14.06 -12.05
CA GLU A 87 8.64 14.31 -13.41
C GLU A 87 7.94 13.35 -14.41
N SER A 88 7.43 13.94 -15.50
CA SER A 88 6.73 13.15 -16.53
C SER A 88 7.65 12.11 -17.17
N GLY A 89 7.24 10.84 -17.09
CA GLY A 89 8.00 9.71 -17.66
C GLY A 89 9.09 9.15 -16.73
N VAL A 90 9.44 9.85 -15.66
CA VAL A 90 10.43 9.41 -14.65
C VAL A 90 9.72 8.92 -13.39
N GLY A 91 8.75 9.67 -12.89
CA GLY A 91 8.08 9.44 -11.61
C GLY A 91 8.56 10.44 -10.54
N PRO A 92 8.53 10.06 -9.26
CA PRO A 92 9.01 10.93 -8.20
C PRO A 92 10.52 11.15 -8.29
N VAL A 93 10.93 12.41 -8.10
CA VAL A 93 12.32 12.87 -8.04
C VAL A 93 12.51 13.63 -6.74
N VAL A 94 13.46 13.20 -5.90
CA VAL A 94 13.83 13.86 -4.65
C VAL A 94 14.89 14.93 -4.97
N GLU A 95 14.66 16.17 -4.56
CA GLU A 95 15.52 17.31 -4.94
C GLU A 95 16.80 17.40 -4.10
N ASN A 96 16.73 16.92 -2.84
CA ASN A 96 17.82 16.94 -1.87
C ASN A 96 18.15 15.52 -1.35
N PRO A 97 18.60 14.61 -2.24
CA PRO A 97 18.85 13.21 -1.89
C PRO A 97 19.96 13.07 -0.83
N VAL A 98 20.08 11.88 -0.24
CA VAL A 98 21.11 11.51 0.72
C VAL A 98 22.39 11.16 -0.04
N ASP A 99 23.36 12.07 -0.05
CA ASP A 99 24.68 11.90 -0.69
C ASP A 99 25.78 11.51 0.31
N SER A 100 25.57 11.78 1.59
CA SER A 100 26.55 11.52 2.66
C SER A 100 25.89 11.06 3.97
N ALA A 101 26.72 10.59 4.90
CA ALA A 101 26.24 10.22 6.25
C ALA A 101 25.63 11.42 7.02
N ALA A 102 26.06 12.63 6.75
CA ALA A 102 25.50 13.82 7.39
C ALA A 102 24.05 14.08 6.95
N ASP A 103 23.72 13.72 5.72
CA ASP A 103 22.36 13.91 5.16
C ASP A 103 21.33 12.92 5.73
N THR A 104 21.77 11.94 6.53
CA THR A 104 20.87 11.05 7.27
C THR A 104 20.40 11.62 8.62
N GLU A 105 20.97 12.73 9.05
CA GLU A 105 20.52 13.51 10.20
C GLU A 105 19.48 14.52 9.70
N ARG A 106 18.21 14.18 9.86
CA ARG A 106 17.09 14.97 9.36
C ARG A 106 16.31 15.64 10.49
N PRO A 107 15.65 16.77 10.23
CA PRO A 107 14.68 17.32 11.16
C PRO A 107 13.55 16.30 11.36
N HIS A 108 12.87 16.41 12.47
CA HIS A 108 11.64 15.68 12.74
C HIS A 108 10.55 16.74 12.87
N GLY A 109 9.79 16.94 11.80
CA GLY A 109 8.68 17.87 11.76
C GLY A 109 7.44 17.33 12.46
N ASP A 110 6.42 18.16 12.62
CA ASP A 110 5.14 17.74 13.18
C ASP A 110 4.26 17.14 12.08
N VAL A 111 4.05 15.82 12.14
CA VAL A 111 3.25 15.08 11.15
C VAL A 111 1.83 15.62 11.05
N ARG A 112 1.21 15.96 12.20
CA ARG A 112 -0.18 16.40 12.23
C ARG A 112 -0.36 17.83 11.69
N GLU A 113 0.64 18.67 11.93
CA GLU A 113 0.64 20.03 11.41
C GLU A 113 0.96 20.07 9.91
N GLU A 114 2.01 19.36 9.47
CA GLU A 114 2.50 19.41 8.09
C GLU A 114 1.62 18.58 7.14
N LEU A 115 1.10 17.43 7.59
CA LEU A 115 0.26 16.52 6.81
C LEU A 115 -1.23 16.60 7.21
N TRP A 116 -1.68 17.74 7.71
CA TRP A 116 -3.07 17.94 8.18
C TRP A 116 -4.13 17.49 7.17
N TYR A 117 -3.84 17.63 5.89
CA TYR A 117 -4.74 17.27 4.80
C TYR A 117 -5.01 15.75 4.70
N VAL A 118 -4.12 14.92 5.24
CA VAL A 118 -4.31 13.46 5.26
C VAL A 118 -5.41 13.08 6.25
N GLY A 119 -5.37 13.63 7.46
CA GLY A 119 -6.42 13.39 8.45
C GLY A 119 -7.77 13.90 7.99
N GLU A 120 -7.83 15.13 7.45
CA GLU A 120 -9.07 15.67 6.90
C GLU A 120 -9.63 14.84 5.74
N LEU A 121 -8.75 14.27 4.89
CA LEU A 121 -9.17 13.35 3.83
C LEU A 121 -9.81 12.09 4.43
N ILE A 122 -9.20 11.46 5.42
CA ILE A 122 -9.73 10.25 6.06
C ILE A 122 -11.08 10.53 6.72
N GLU A 123 -11.22 11.62 7.47
CA GLU A 123 -12.48 12.04 8.08
C GLU A 123 -13.60 12.23 7.03
N ARG A 124 -13.28 12.82 5.87
CA ARG A 124 -14.23 13.00 4.76
C ARG A 124 -14.67 11.66 4.16
N LEU A 125 -13.72 10.74 3.97
CA LEU A 125 -14.01 9.41 3.45
C LEU A 125 -14.88 8.61 4.39
N THR A 126 -14.55 8.60 5.68
CA THR A 126 -15.34 7.92 6.73
C THR A 126 -16.79 8.45 6.78
N ALA A 127 -16.98 9.76 6.54
CA ALA A 127 -18.32 10.35 6.49
C ALA A 127 -19.06 10.07 5.18
N ALA A 128 -18.38 9.69 4.09
CA ALA A 128 -18.96 9.55 2.77
C ALA A 128 -19.29 8.10 2.37
N VAL A 129 -18.61 7.10 2.96
CA VAL A 129 -18.85 5.69 2.65
C VAL A 129 -19.83 5.04 3.63
N ASP A 130 -20.39 3.91 3.21
CA ASP A 130 -21.28 3.12 4.07
C ASP A 130 -20.49 2.44 5.22
N GLU A 131 -21.15 2.20 6.38
CA GLU A 131 -20.56 1.53 7.55
C GLU A 131 -19.96 0.12 7.25
N SER A 132 -20.31 -0.48 6.12
CA SER A 132 -19.78 -1.77 5.67
C SER A 132 -18.50 -1.66 4.85
N THR A 133 -18.14 -0.47 4.40
CA THR A 133 -16.95 -0.19 3.57
C THR A 133 -15.81 0.30 4.45
N ALA A 134 -14.66 -0.37 4.36
CA ALA A 134 -13.48 0.03 5.13
C ALA A 134 -12.75 1.23 4.49
N VAL A 135 -12.32 2.18 5.31
CA VAL A 135 -11.41 3.25 4.88
C VAL A 135 -9.97 2.82 5.14
N LEU A 136 -9.21 2.67 4.07
CA LEU A 136 -7.81 2.24 4.14
C LEU A 136 -6.88 3.44 4.10
N GLY A 137 -6.11 3.59 5.18
CA GLY A 137 -4.90 4.37 5.21
C GLY A 137 -3.71 3.57 4.71
N PHE A 138 -2.60 4.24 4.44
CA PHE A 138 -1.36 3.55 4.07
C PHE A 138 -0.12 4.40 4.31
N ALA A 139 1.03 3.75 4.31
CA ALA A 139 2.34 4.39 4.34
C ALA A 139 3.35 3.64 3.48
N GLY A 140 4.40 4.32 3.04
CA GLY A 140 5.59 3.67 2.52
C GLY A 140 6.38 3.02 3.66
N GLY A 141 7.02 1.87 3.42
CA GLY A 141 7.86 1.24 4.44
C GLY A 141 9.25 1.90 4.57
N PRO A 142 9.93 1.72 5.71
CA PRO A 142 11.20 2.39 6.01
C PRO A 142 12.29 2.14 4.97
N PHE A 143 12.42 0.91 4.46
CA PHE A 143 13.41 0.58 3.45
C PHE A 143 13.09 1.23 2.10
N THR A 144 11.82 1.18 1.69
CA THR A 144 11.36 1.76 0.43
C THR A 144 11.55 3.28 0.41
N LEU A 145 11.20 3.98 1.49
CA LEU A 145 11.39 5.43 1.60
C LEU A 145 12.88 5.80 1.61
N SER A 146 13.69 5.08 2.39
CA SER A 146 15.15 5.25 2.38
C SER A 146 15.76 5.01 1.00
N ALA A 147 15.20 4.04 0.24
CA ALA A 147 15.66 3.75 -1.11
C ALA A 147 15.39 4.93 -2.06
N TYR A 148 14.22 5.55 -1.98
CA TYR A 148 13.88 6.74 -2.79
C TYR A 148 14.78 7.93 -2.47
N VAL A 149 14.98 8.25 -1.20
CA VAL A 149 15.78 9.42 -0.81
C VAL A 149 17.28 9.23 -1.09
N CYS A 150 17.80 8.01 -1.05
CA CYS A 150 19.20 7.74 -1.41
C CYS A 150 19.44 7.68 -2.91
N GLU A 151 18.48 7.18 -3.70
CA GLU A 151 18.61 7.08 -5.16
C GLU A 151 18.21 8.40 -5.85
N GLY A 152 17.41 9.23 -5.20
CA GLY A 152 16.87 10.48 -5.73
C GLY A 152 15.69 10.28 -6.69
N GLN A 153 15.43 9.06 -7.13
CA GLN A 153 14.35 8.71 -8.06
C GLN A 153 14.02 7.21 -8.00
N SER A 154 13.03 6.76 -8.77
CA SER A 154 12.76 5.34 -8.88
C SER A 154 13.89 4.59 -9.57
N SER A 155 14.22 3.39 -9.07
CA SER A 155 15.30 2.53 -9.57
C SER A 155 14.88 1.06 -9.51
N ARG A 156 15.53 0.21 -10.31
CA ARG A 156 15.34 -1.24 -10.23
C ARG A 156 16.16 -1.89 -9.12
N THR A 157 17.24 -1.28 -8.72
CA THR A 157 18.25 -1.89 -7.83
C THR A 157 18.51 -1.10 -6.56
N PHE A 158 18.16 0.20 -6.53
CA PHE A 158 18.43 1.13 -5.42
C PHE A 158 19.85 0.96 -4.86
N MET A 159 20.83 1.04 -5.76
CA MET A 159 22.22 0.75 -5.44
C MET A 159 22.81 1.76 -4.47
N SER A 160 22.33 3.01 -4.49
CA SER A 160 22.81 4.07 -3.60
C SER A 160 22.54 3.72 -2.13
N LEU A 161 21.33 3.27 -1.77
CA LEU A 161 21.00 2.82 -0.41
C LEU A 161 21.82 1.58 -0.01
N ARG A 162 21.95 0.61 -0.91
CA ARG A 162 22.69 -0.63 -0.65
C ARG A 162 24.19 -0.36 -0.46
N ARG A 163 24.73 0.62 -1.17
CA ARG A 163 26.11 1.09 -1.00
C ARG A 163 26.28 1.81 0.34
N LEU A 164 25.34 2.69 0.72
CA LEU A 164 25.32 3.36 2.03
C LEU A 164 25.39 2.33 3.17
N ARG A 165 24.61 1.25 3.08
CA ARG A 165 24.68 0.14 4.05
C ARG A 165 26.06 -0.48 4.15
N ALA A 166 26.70 -0.75 3.01
CA ALA A 166 28.00 -1.42 2.98
C ALA A 166 29.16 -0.52 3.44
N GLU A 167 29.12 0.76 3.08
CA GLU A 167 30.21 1.70 3.36
C GLU A 167 30.03 2.41 4.70
N GLN A 168 28.78 2.65 5.14
CA GLN A 168 28.43 3.47 6.30
C GLN A 168 27.20 2.90 7.04
N PRO A 169 27.31 1.70 7.65
CA PRO A 169 26.15 1.00 8.23
C PRO A 169 25.42 1.81 9.30
N ALA A 170 26.13 2.57 10.12
CA ALA A 170 25.51 3.42 11.14
C ALA A 170 24.66 4.57 10.53
N ALA A 171 25.03 5.10 9.37
CA ALA A 171 24.23 6.10 8.66
C ALA A 171 22.99 5.45 8.03
N PHE A 172 23.14 4.26 7.46
CA PHE A 172 22.03 3.48 6.93
C PHE A 172 20.99 3.18 8.02
N GLU A 173 21.42 2.73 9.20
CA GLU A 173 20.51 2.43 10.32
C GLU A 173 19.81 3.71 10.82
N ARG A 174 20.53 4.83 10.98
CA ARG A 174 19.91 6.11 11.36
C ARG A 174 18.82 6.55 10.40
N LEU A 175 19.04 6.37 9.10
CA LEU A 175 18.03 6.74 8.09
C LEU A 175 16.78 5.86 8.21
N LEU A 176 16.96 4.55 8.36
CA LEU A 176 15.84 3.65 8.58
C LEU A 176 15.09 3.97 9.88
N ASP A 177 15.81 4.32 10.96
CA ASP A 177 15.21 4.68 12.24
C ASP A 177 14.45 6.01 12.14
N ALA A 178 14.99 7.02 11.47
CA ALA A 178 14.29 8.29 11.23
C ALA A 178 12.96 8.07 10.50
N PHE A 179 12.96 7.23 9.44
CA PHE A 179 11.72 6.87 8.77
C PHE A 179 10.79 6.06 9.68
N THR A 180 11.31 5.18 10.52
CA THR A 180 10.46 4.39 11.43
C THR A 180 9.74 5.28 12.44
N GLU A 181 10.44 6.25 13.05
CA GLU A 181 9.83 7.18 14.00
C GLU A 181 8.71 8.01 13.35
N ILE A 182 8.98 8.63 12.20
CA ILE A 182 7.97 9.44 11.54
C ILE A 182 6.78 8.61 11.03
N LEU A 183 7.03 7.35 10.62
CA LEU A 183 5.97 6.44 10.18
C LEU A 183 5.07 6.01 11.33
N ILE A 184 5.61 5.81 12.53
CA ILE A 184 4.80 5.53 13.73
C ILE A 184 3.81 6.68 13.94
N GLU A 185 4.28 7.93 14.00
CA GLU A 185 3.40 9.09 14.16
C GLU A 185 2.38 9.23 13.01
N TYR A 186 2.80 8.88 11.80
CA TYR A 186 1.94 8.99 10.61
C TYR A 186 0.83 7.94 10.59
N VAL A 187 1.11 6.70 11.00
CA VAL A 187 0.07 5.66 11.05
C VAL A 187 -0.87 5.86 12.23
N GLU A 188 -0.38 6.29 13.40
CA GLU A 188 -1.19 6.71 14.54
C GLU A 188 -2.12 7.89 14.17
N TYR A 189 -1.61 8.84 13.40
CA TYR A 189 -2.42 9.96 12.92
C TYR A 189 -3.56 9.52 12.00
N GLN A 190 -3.30 8.56 11.11
CA GLN A 190 -4.33 8.02 10.22
C GLN A 190 -5.39 7.22 11.01
N GLU A 191 -4.98 6.43 12.01
CA GLU A 191 -5.88 5.73 12.92
C GLU A 191 -6.78 6.72 13.67
N ASP A 192 -6.19 7.74 14.31
CA ASP A 192 -6.93 8.79 15.03
C ASP A 192 -7.92 9.55 14.15
N ALA A 193 -7.63 9.70 12.86
CA ALA A 193 -8.50 10.31 11.87
C ALA A 193 -9.66 9.39 11.40
N GLY A 194 -9.64 8.12 11.80
CA GLY A 194 -10.72 7.16 11.54
C GLY A 194 -10.45 6.18 10.40
N ALA A 195 -9.19 5.91 10.04
CA ALA A 195 -8.87 4.79 9.16
C ALA A 195 -9.26 3.46 9.84
N ASP A 196 -9.82 2.52 9.08
CA ASP A 196 -10.19 1.18 9.56
C ASP A 196 -9.06 0.16 9.41
N VAL A 197 -8.14 0.40 8.48
CA VAL A 197 -7.04 -0.49 8.12
C VAL A 197 -5.84 0.32 7.68
N ILE A 198 -4.62 -0.06 8.08
CA ILE A 198 -3.38 0.53 7.57
C ILE A 198 -2.60 -0.47 6.73
N GLN A 199 -2.21 -0.08 5.53
CA GLN A 199 -1.29 -0.87 4.71
C GLN A 199 0.10 -0.24 4.63
N LEU A 200 1.12 -1.00 5.02
CA LEU A 200 2.52 -0.62 4.88
C LEU A 200 3.09 -1.18 3.56
N PHE A 201 3.48 -0.28 2.65
CA PHE A 201 4.10 -0.62 1.37
C PHE A 201 5.62 -0.57 1.45
N ASP A 202 6.26 -1.63 1.95
CA ASP A 202 7.73 -1.73 1.86
C ASP A 202 8.16 -2.49 0.59
N THR A 203 7.64 -1.99 -0.54
CA THR A 203 7.67 -2.61 -1.86
C THR A 203 9.04 -3.14 -2.27
N TYR A 204 10.11 -2.43 -1.90
CA TYR A 204 11.48 -2.76 -2.30
C TYR A 204 12.26 -3.53 -1.22
N ALA A 205 11.70 -3.82 -0.07
CA ALA A 205 12.36 -4.58 0.99
C ALA A 205 12.80 -5.99 0.55
N GLY A 206 12.09 -6.59 -0.41
CA GLY A 206 12.48 -7.87 -1.02
C GLY A 206 13.72 -7.81 -1.95
N LEU A 207 14.39 -6.65 -2.08
CA LEU A 207 15.73 -6.55 -2.67
C LEU A 207 16.83 -6.95 -1.68
N LEU A 208 16.51 -7.07 -0.41
CA LEU A 208 17.44 -7.52 0.62
C LEU A 208 17.54 -9.05 0.64
N SER A 209 18.67 -9.54 1.13
CA SER A 209 18.76 -10.96 1.50
C SER A 209 17.82 -11.23 2.71
N PRO A 210 17.36 -12.49 2.91
CA PRO A 210 16.57 -12.84 4.09
C PRO A 210 17.26 -12.49 5.41
N ALA A 211 18.59 -12.59 5.48
CA ALA A 211 19.36 -12.22 6.67
C ALA A 211 19.31 -10.71 6.93
N ASP A 212 19.49 -9.90 5.86
CA ASP A 212 19.44 -8.45 5.96
C ASP A 212 18.03 -7.94 6.29
N TYR A 213 17.00 -8.59 5.73
CA TYR A 213 15.62 -8.27 6.06
C TYR A 213 15.35 -8.48 7.56
N ARG A 214 15.77 -9.64 8.10
CA ARG A 214 15.62 -9.94 9.55
C ARG A 214 16.37 -8.95 10.43
N GLU A 215 17.54 -8.49 9.99
CA GLU A 215 18.38 -7.58 10.76
C GLU A 215 17.87 -6.13 10.72
N PHE A 216 17.52 -5.65 9.53
CA PHE A 216 17.30 -4.21 9.32
C PHE A 216 15.83 -3.82 9.16
N VAL A 217 15.00 -4.64 8.55
CA VAL A 217 13.61 -4.27 8.21
C VAL A 217 12.62 -4.82 9.23
N LEU A 218 12.70 -6.09 9.52
CA LEU A 218 11.74 -6.78 10.40
C LEU A 218 11.54 -6.11 11.78
N PRO A 219 12.60 -5.67 12.51
CA PRO A 219 12.41 -4.99 13.80
C PRO A 219 11.67 -3.65 13.67
N ARG A 220 11.82 -2.97 12.54
CA ARG A 220 11.19 -1.69 12.26
C ARG A 220 9.72 -1.84 11.89
N HIS A 221 9.40 -2.85 11.09
CA HIS A 221 8.01 -3.20 10.82
C HIS A 221 7.25 -3.51 12.11
N ARG A 222 7.83 -4.34 13.00
CA ARG A 222 7.21 -4.65 14.31
C ARG A 222 6.92 -3.40 15.12
N ARG A 223 7.85 -2.47 15.19
CA ARG A 223 7.64 -1.19 15.92
C ARG A 223 6.50 -0.37 15.33
N ILE A 224 6.35 -0.34 14.00
CA ILE A 224 5.27 0.39 13.34
C ILE A 224 3.93 -0.27 13.63
N PHE A 225 3.82 -1.59 13.50
CA PHE A 225 2.57 -2.29 13.72
C PHE A 225 2.18 -2.39 15.20
N GLU A 226 3.14 -2.40 16.12
CA GLU A 226 2.88 -2.35 17.56
C GLU A 226 2.34 -0.99 18.04
N ALA A 227 2.40 0.05 17.21
CA ALA A 227 1.96 1.41 17.57
C ALA A 227 0.46 1.67 17.33
N ILE A 228 -0.23 0.83 16.58
CA ILE A 228 -1.65 1.00 16.22
C ILE A 228 -2.47 -0.23 16.59
N ASP A 229 -3.74 -0.01 16.89
CA ASP A 229 -4.67 -1.06 17.34
C ASP A 229 -5.62 -1.57 16.23
N ILE A 230 -5.66 -0.88 15.08
CA ILE A 230 -6.49 -1.28 13.94
C ILE A 230 -5.79 -2.31 13.05
N PRO A 231 -6.55 -3.09 12.23
CA PRO A 231 -6.01 -4.06 11.29
C PRO A 231 -4.89 -3.53 10.40
N THR A 232 -3.86 -4.34 10.21
CA THR A 232 -2.65 -3.96 9.49
C THR A 232 -2.32 -4.94 8.35
N ILE A 233 -1.80 -4.41 7.24
CA ILE A 233 -1.38 -5.19 6.08
C ILE A 233 0.07 -4.83 5.75
N VAL A 234 0.96 -5.81 5.65
CA VAL A 234 2.31 -5.61 5.13
C VAL A 234 2.40 -6.05 3.68
N PHE A 235 3.06 -5.25 2.85
CA PHE A 235 3.31 -5.61 1.45
C PHE A 235 4.76 -5.35 1.06
N ALA A 236 5.43 -6.38 0.53
CA ALA A 236 6.71 -6.25 -0.14
C ALA A 236 6.74 -7.18 -1.37
N ARG A 237 7.46 -6.77 -2.42
CA ARG A 237 7.63 -7.57 -3.64
C ARG A 237 8.80 -8.53 -3.53
N ASN A 238 8.78 -9.57 -4.36
CA ASN A 238 9.84 -10.57 -4.48
C ASN A 238 10.10 -11.36 -3.19
N MET A 239 9.06 -11.58 -2.41
CA MET A 239 9.13 -12.34 -1.15
C MET A 239 8.75 -13.81 -1.30
N ALA A 240 8.52 -14.31 -2.52
CA ALA A 240 8.30 -15.73 -2.77
C ALA A 240 9.44 -16.58 -2.15
N GLY A 241 9.08 -17.56 -1.30
CA GLY A 241 10.03 -18.37 -0.52
C GLY A 241 10.60 -17.70 0.74
N ASN A 242 10.08 -16.53 1.13
CA ASN A 242 10.41 -15.82 2.38
C ASN A 242 9.16 -15.14 2.98
N LEU A 243 7.98 -15.72 2.78
CA LEU A 243 6.72 -15.17 3.30
C LEU A 243 6.67 -15.20 4.83
N ASP A 244 7.41 -16.12 5.46
CA ASP A 244 7.63 -16.19 6.90
C ASP A 244 8.14 -14.85 7.47
N LEU A 245 8.97 -14.14 6.73
CA LEU A 245 9.50 -12.84 7.15
C LEU A 245 8.42 -11.74 7.18
N LEU A 246 7.46 -11.80 6.26
CA LEU A 246 6.32 -10.88 6.27
C LEU A 246 5.35 -11.22 7.40
N ALA A 247 5.06 -12.50 7.61
CA ALA A 247 4.23 -12.96 8.72
C ALA A 247 4.83 -12.60 10.10
N ASP A 248 6.16 -12.68 10.21
CA ASP A 248 6.88 -12.31 11.44
C ASP A 248 6.92 -10.78 11.70
N SER A 249 6.43 -9.96 10.77
CA SER A 249 6.49 -8.50 10.89
C SER A 249 5.60 -7.90 11.97
N GLY A 250 4.61 -8.64 12.44
CA GLY A 250 3.59 -8.17 13.36
C GLY A 250 2.33 -7.63 12.68
N ALA A 251 2.29 -7.59 11.33
CA ALA A 251 1.08 -7.27 10.59
C ALA A 251 0.07 -8.41 10.67
N ASP A 252 -1.23 -8.05 10.67
CA ASP A 252 -2.33 -9.03 10.71
C ASP A 252 -2.50 -9.75 9.38
N VAL A 253 -2.16 -9.11 8.26
CA VAL A 253 -2.36 -9.61 6.89
C VAL A 253 -1.07 -9.53 6.09
N VAL A 254 -0.74 -10.60 5.36
CA VAL A 254 0.39 -10.64 4.42
C VAL A 254 -0.09 -10.35 3.01
N GLY A 255 0.33 -9.22 2.45
CA GLY A 255 0.10 -8.85 1.04
C GLY A 255 1.05 -9.60 0.10
N LEU A 256 0.48 -10.31 -0.87
CA LEU A 256 1.20 -11.13 -1.83
C LEU A 256 1.34 -10.39 -3.17
N ASP A 257 2.53 -10.41 -3.77
CA ASP A 257 2.68 -10.00 -5.16
C ASP A 257 2.26 -11.12 -6.14
N TRP A 258 2.06 -10.79 -7.41
CA TRP A 258 1.55 -11.73 -8.42
C TRP A 258 2.54 -12.87 -8.79
N THR A 259 3.77 -12.86 -8.27
CA THR A 259 4.75 -13.93 -8.51
C THR A 259 4.62 -15.08 -7.51
N VAL A 260 3.82 -14.87 -6.46
CA VAL A 260 3.54 -15.87 -5.42
C VAL A 260 2.34 -16.71 -5.85
N ASP A 261 2.47 -18.02 -5.78
CA ASP A 261 1.34 -18.93 -5.88
C ASP A 261 0.54 -18.91 -4.58
N ILE A 262 -0.77 -18.60 -4.66
CA ILE A 262 -1.60 -18.38 -3.47
C ILE A 262 -1.86 -19.65 -2.68
N GLU A 263 -1.97 -20.82 -3.34
CA GLU A 263 -2.13 -22.10 -2.65
C GLU A 263 -0.89 -22.42 -1.82
N THR A 264 0.30 -22.23 -2.42
CA THR A 264 1.59 -22.37 -1.72
C THR A 264 1.71 -21.38 -0.55
N ALA A 265 1.29 -20.12 -0.75
CA ALA A 265 1.31 -19.14 0.32
C ALA A 265 0.41 -19.54 1.50
N ARG A 266 -0.79 -20.06 1.22
CA ARG A 266 -1.72 -20.57 2.25
C ARG A 266 -1.14 -21.76 3.00
N GLU A 267 -0.43 -22.66 2.30
CA GLU A 267 0.25 -23.81 2.94
C GLU A 267 1.40 -23.35 3.86
N GLU A 268 2.19 -22.34 3.42
CA GLU A 268 3.33 -21.81 4.19
C GLU A 268 2.89 -20.97 5.40
N LEU A 269 1.86 -20.14 5.23
CA LEU A 269 1.41 -19.16 6.23
C LEU A 269 0.32 -19.70 7.17
N GLY A 270 -0.30 -20.84 6.84
CA GLY A 270 -1.35 -21.45 7.68
C GLY A 270 -2.57 -20.54 7.83
N ASP A 271 -2.91 -20.20 9.08
CA ASP A 271 -4.07 -19.38 9.40
C ASP A 271 -3.84 -17.88 9.24
N THR A 272 -2.61 -17.43 8.91
CA THR A 272 -2.31 -16.01 8.68
C THR A 272 -3.11 -15.49 7.49
N PRO A 273 -3.92 -14.44 7.65
CA PRO A 273 -4.65 -13.85 6.55
C PRO A 273 -3.73 -13.33 5.44
N VAL A 274 -4.20 -13.43 4.19
CA VAL A 274 -3.45 -12.99 3.02
C VAL A 274 -4.26 -12.02 2.17
N GLN A 275 -3.58 -11.08 1.52
CA GLN A 275 -4.18 -10.17 0.55
C GLN A 275 -3.54 -10.35 -0.82
N GLY A 276 -4.35 -10.37 -1.85
CA GLY A 276 -3.90 -10.40 -3.24
C GLY A 276 -4.62 -11.47 -4.05
N ASN A 277 -4.01 -11.97 -5.15
CA ASN A 277 -2.81 -11.44 -5.77
C ASN A 277 -2.89 -11.61 -7.30
N LEU A 278 -4.06 -11.23 -7.88
CA LEU A 278 -4.23 -11.36 -9.33
C LEU A 278 -3.13 -10.55 -10.05
N ASP A 279 -2.51 -11.15 -11.08
CA ASP A 279 -1.55 -10.43 -11.91
C ASP A 279 -2.26 -9.26 -12.63
N PRO A 280 -1.83 -8.00 -12.40
CA PRO A 280 -2.43 -6.84 -13.06
C PRO A 280 -2.42 -6.93 -14.60
N ALA A 281 -1.48 -7.67 -15.18
CA ALA A 281 -1.43 -7.88 -16.63
C ALA A 281 -2.63 -8.69 -17.17
N LEU A 282 -3.28 -9.51 -16.35
CA LEU A 282 -4.47 -10.26 -16.74
C LEU A 282 -5.67 -9.35 -17.03
N LEU A 283 -5.69 -8.14 -16.46
CA LEU A 283 -6.71 -7.14 -16.75
C LEU A 283 -6.65 -6.56 -18.18
N TYR A 284 -5.71 -7.00 -19.01
CA TYR A 284 -5.68 -6.70 -20.45
C TYR A 284 -6.37 -7.75 -21.31
N GLY A 285 -6.82 -8.86 -20.71
CA GLY A 285 -7.54 -9.93 -21.39
C GLY A 285 -9.00 -9.59 -21.71
N GLU A 286 -9.75 -10.58 -22.16
CA GLU A 286 -11.20 -10.43 -22.33
C GLU A 286 -11.88 -10.39 -20.94
N PRO A 287 -12.95 -9.59 -20.73
CA PRO A 287 -13.65 -9.50 -19.43
C PRO A 287 -14.06 -10.85 -18.84
N SER A 288 -14.50 -11.79 -19.67
CA SER A 288 -14.86 -13.15 -19.25
C SER A 288 -13.66 -13.95 -18.73
N GLU A 289 -12.46 -13.74 -19.28
CA GLU A 289 -11.24 -14.40 -18.78
C GLU A 289 -10.78 -13.75 -17.48
N VAL A 290 -10.87 -12.42 -17.35
CA VAL A 290 -10.59 -11.72 -16.09
C VAL A 290 -11.46 -12.29 -14.97
N LYS A 291 -12.78 -12.40 -15.21
CA LYS A 291 -13.75 -12.95 -14.26
C LYS A 291 -13.39 -14.40 -13.86
N ALA A 292 -13.14 -15.25 -14.86
CA ALA A 292 -12.80 -16.66 -14.61
C ALA A 292 -11.48 -16.81 -13.81
N ARG A 293 -10.46 -15.96 -14.08
CA ARG A 293 -9.20 -15.98 -13.35
C ARG A 293 -9.35 -15.45 -11.93
N THR A 294 -10.17 -14.43 -11.73
CA THR A 294 -10.47 -13.91 -10.40
C THR A 294 -11.20 -14.93 -9.55
N GLN A 295 -12.23 -15.60 -10.06
CA GLN A 295 -12.95 -16.66 -9.37
C GLN A 295 -12.03 -17.83 -8.99
N LYS A 296 -11.15 -18.23 -9.91
CA LYS A 296 -10.14 -19.26 -9.63
C LYS A 296 -9.19 -18.87 -8.51
N LEU A 297 -8.78 -17.58 -8.46
CA LEU A 297 -7.93 -17.09 -7.38
C LEU A 297 -8.66 -17.15 -6.04
N ILE A 298 -9.94 -16.76 -6.00
CA ILE A 298 -10.76 -16.84 -4.78
C ILE A 298 -10.87 -18.30 -4.30
N GLU A 299 -11.16 -19.23 -5.21
CA GLU A 299 -11.22 -20.66 -4.90
C GLU A 299 -9.89 -21.18 -4.32
N ALA A 300 -8.77 -20.80 -4.92
CA ALA A 300 -7.43 -21.22 -4.51
C ALA A 300 -7.02 -20.63 -3.14
N ALA A 301 -7.46 -19.40 -2.84
CA ALA A 301 -7.20 -18.76 -1.55
C ALA A 301 -7.96 -19.39 -0.38
N GLY A 302 -9.09 -20.04 -0.65
CA GLY A 302 -9.96 -20.63 0.37
C GLY A 302 -11.01 -19.67 0.93
N ASP A 303 -11.80 -20.15 1.88
CA ASP A 303 -13.01 -19.52 2.40
C ASP A 303 -12.82 -18.64 3.64
N HIS A 304 -11.59 -18.43 4.07
CA HIS A 304 -11.26 -17.62 5.25
C HIS A 304 -9.93 -16.86 5.09
N GLY A 305 -9.81 -15.70 5.76
CA GLY A 305 -8.56 -14.97 5.83
C GLY A 305 -8.02 -14.51 4.47
N HIS A 306 -8.88 -14.25 3.46
CA HIS A 306 -8.49 -13.74 2.16
C HIS A 306 -9.11 -12.37 1.89
N ILE A 307 -8.29 -11.41 1.49
CA ILE A 307 -8.69 -10.11 0.96
C ILE A 307 -8.32 -10.10 -0.53
N LEU A 308 -9.31 -10.04 -1.40
CA LEU A 308 -9.08 -10.05 -2.84
C LEU A 308 -8.50 -8.71 -3.29
N ASN A 309 -7.38 -8.78 -4.00
CA ASN A 309 -6.70 -7.65 -4.59
C ASN A 309 -5.87 -8.10 -5.81
N LEU A 310 -5.27 -7.15 -6.49
CA LEU A 310 -4.18 -7.43 -7.44
C LEU A 310 -2.86 -7.67 -6.66
N GLY A 311 -1.92 -8.34 -7.29
CA GLY A 311 -0.56 -8.49 -6.76
C GLY A 311 0.29 -7.22 -6.84
N HIS A 312 -0.23 -6.12 -7.39
CA HIS A 312 0.30 -4.75 -7.39
C HIS A 312 -0.76 -3.78 -7.94
N GLY A 313 -0.44 -2.50 -8.03
CA GLY A 313 -1.38 -1.50 -8.55
C GLY A 313 -1.80 -1.75 -10.01
N VAL A 314 -3.07 -1.45 -10.30
CA VAL A 314 -3.61 -1.51 -11.67
C VAL A 314 -2.82 -0.61 -12.61
N ASP A 315 -2.62 -1.05 -13.86
CA ASP A 315 -1.94 -0.23 -14.87
C ASP A 315 -2.86 0.87 -15.42
N ARG A 316 -2.25 2.02 -15.73
CA ARG A 316 -2.94 3.21 -16.21
C ARG A 316 -3.69 3.05 -17.54
N ASN A 317 -3.40 2.02 -18.30
CA ASN A 317 -4.03 1.76 -19.60
C ASN A 317 -4.99 0.57 -19.54
N THR A 318 -5.27 0.04 -18.34
CA THR A 318 -6.23 -1.06 -18.18
C THR A 318 -7.61 -0.62 -18.62
N PRO A 319 -8.34 -1.43 -19.44
CA PRO A 319 -9.72 -1.14 -19.79
C PRO A 319 -10.63 -1.12 -18.55
N VAL A 320 -11.49 -0.11 -18.46
CA VAL A 320 -12.38 0.08 -17.29
C VAL A 320 -13.34 -1.10 -17.12
N GLU A 321 -13.83 -1.67 -18.22
CA GLU A 321 -14.67 -2.85 -18.25
C GLU A 321 -14.00 -4.09 -17.66
N ASN A 322 -12.67 -4.20 -17.74
CA ASN A 322 -11.93 -5.31 -17.17
C ASN A 322 -11.72 -5.14 -15.66
N VAL A 323 -11.59 -3.90 -15.19
CA VAL A 323 -11.65 -3.59 -13.75
C VAL A 323 -13.03 -3.92 -13.19
N ALA A 324 -14.12 -3.55 -13.91
CA ALA A 324 -15.47 -3.94 -13.52
C ALA A 324 -15.63 -5.46 -13.41
N ALA A 325 -15.12 -6.21 -14.40
CA ALA A 325 -15.18 -7.68 -14.39
C ALA A 325 -14.44 -8.32 -13.20
N PHE A 326 -13.36 -7.69 -12.71
CA PHE A 326 -12.67 -8.13 -11.49
C PHE A 326 -13.55 -7.96 -10.24
N PHE A 327 -14.19 -6.81 -10.05
CA PHE A 327 -15.10 -6.57 -8.92
C PHE A 327 -16.37 -7.43 -9.01
N GLU A 328 -16.98 -7.54 -10.20
CA GLU A 328 -18.13 -8.41 -10.44
C GLU A 328 -17.84 -9.87 -10.09
N ALA A 329 -16.64 -10.37 -10.41
CA ALA A 329 -16.25 -11.74 -10.08
C ALA A 329 -16.25 -12.01 -8.57
N ALA A 330 -15.89 -11.02 -7.75
CA ALA A 330 -15.93 -11.11 -6.30
C ALA A 330 -17.38 -11.06 -5.79
N HIS A 331 -18.19 -10.14 -6.32
CA HIS A 331 -19.57 -9.96 -5.88
C HIS A 331 -20.45 -11.17 -6.22
N GLU A 332 -20.27 -11.74 -7.40
CA GLU A 332 -21.04 -12.93 -7.84
C GLU A 332 -20.54 -14.25 -7.24
N TYR A 333 -19.41 -14.25 -6.54
CA TYR A 333 -18.86 -15.49 -5.95
C TYR A 333 -19.74 -16.03 -4.82
N ALA A 334 -20.50 -15.16 -4.15
CA ALA A 334 -21.41 -15.51 -3.06
C ALA A 334 -22.77 -16.07 -3.53
N ASP A 335 -23.12 -15.89 -4.82
CA ASP A 335 -24.40 -16.30 -5.41
C ASP A 335 -24.29 -17.70 -6.06
#